data_1deec9fd99371ab357072f05c7413fd6
#
_entry.id   1deec9fd99371ab357072f05c7413fd6
#
_cell.length_a   1.000
_cell.length_b   1.000
_cell.length_c   1.000
_cell.angle_alpha   90.00
_cell.angle_beta   90.00
_cell.angle_gamma   90.00
#
_symmetry.space_group_name_H-M   'P 1'
#
loop_
_entity.id
_entity.type
_entity.pdbx_description
1 polymer ?
#
loop_
_entity_poly.entity_id
_entity_poly.type
_entity_poly.pdbx_seq_one_letter_code
_entity_poly.pdbx_strand_id
1 'polypeptide(L)'
;MLIMKKMFLVVLAVFAALPTFADERPIQVGQLPEKVRSFVATYFEGTTIEFAQIENRASLVQYEIVLSDGSELQFNKQGKWTEIKRKKSAVPSAIIPSKIQTYINVTYPNAFIKEVEHDDRLYELILSNGFKLTFNSSLKLIDIDK
;
A
#
# COMPACT_ATOMS: atom_id res chain seq x y z
N MET A 1 11.35 8.03 -10.71
CA MET A 1 10.93 7.92 -10.48
C MET A 1 9.96 7.75 -9.90
N LEU A 2 9.44 7.69 -9.35
CA LEU A 2 8.56 7.42 -8.90
C LEU A 2 8.11 7.58 -7.91
N ILE A 3 7.71 7.43 -7.36
CA ILE A 3 7.34 7.39 -6.55
C ILE A 3 6.54 7.94 -5.84
N MET A 4 5.86 7.92 -5.35
CA MET A 4 4.99 8.32 -4.79
C MET A 4 4.96 8.38 -3.53
N LYS A 5 5.04 8.12 -2.84
CA LYS A 5 5.13 8.14 -1.71
C LYS A 5 4.32 8.96 -1.13
N LYS A 6 3.92 9.04 -0.39
CA LYS A 6 3.37 9.87 0.24
C LYS A 6 2.07 9.99 0.29
N MET A 7 1.30 9.78 0.14
CA MET A 7 0.13 9.98 0.14
C MET A 7 -0.63 9.73 1.30
N PHE A 8 -0.50 8.76 2.04
CA PHE A 8 -1.31 8.56 3.13
C PHE A 8 -1.22 9.54 4.20
N LEU A 9 -0.16 10.31 4.25
CA LEU A 9 0.00 11.13 5.24
C LEU A 9 -0.96 12.10 5.36
N VAL A 10 -1.43 12.51 4.38
CA VAL A 10 -2.19 13.56 4.42
C VAL A 10 -3.51 13.35 4.86
N VAL A 11 -3.98 12.20 4.79
CA VAL A 11 -5.29 12.01 5.14
C VAL A 11 -5.78 12.70 6.32
N LEU A 12 -4.97 12.80 7.30
CA LEU A 12 -5.47 13.36 8.43
C LEU A 12 -5.65 14.77 8.38
N ALA A 13 -4.94 15.41 7.64
CA ALA A 13 -4.99 16.80 7.69
C ALA A 13 -6.16 17.24 7.01
N VAL A 14 -6.72 16.52 6.25
CA VAL A 14 -7.70 16.95 5.52
C VAL A 14 -8.83 17.51 6.07
N PHE A 15 -9.14 17.25 7.19
CA PHE A 15 -10.29 17.72 7.61
C PHE A 15 -10.36 19.10 7.61
N ALA A 16 -9.41 19.72 7.51
CA ALA A 16 -9.35 21.08 7.62
C ALA A 16 -10.09 21.75 6.65
N ALA A 17 -10.62 21.21 5.94
CA ALA A 17 -11.32 21.95 5.20
C ALA A 17 -11.01 22.81 4.16
N LEU A 18 -10.33 22.77 3.43
CA LEU A 18 -10.15 23.61 2.43
C LEU A 18 -10.55 23.06 1.19
N PRO A 19 -10.97 23.72 0.30
CA PRO A 19 -11.37 23.26 -0.95
C PRO A 19 -10.16 22.79 -1.61
N THR A 20 -10.09 21.60 -2.01
CA THR A 20 -8.95 21.18 -2.67
C THR A 20 -9.35 20.77 -4.02
N PHE A 21 -8.39 20.63 -4.89
CA PHE A 21 -8.71 20.22 -6.19
C PHE A 21 -8.88 18.74 -6.24
N ALA A 22 -8.33 17.97 -5.35
CA ALA A 22 -8.55 16.55 -5.31
C ALA A 22 -9.86 16.32 -4.60
N ASP A 23 -10.65 15.44 -5.06
CA ASP A 23 -11.91 15.16 -4.44
C ASP A 23 -11.70 13.95 -3.53
N GLU A 24 -11.40 14.20 -2.27
CA GLU A 24 -11.21 13.15 -1.29
C GLU A 24 -12.41 13.10 -0.39
N ARG A 25 -13.04 11.98 -0.28
CA ARG A 25 -14.23 11.84 0.56
C ARG A 25 -14.18 10.58 1.38
N PRO A 26 -14.47 10.68 2.67
CA PRO A 26 -14.66 9.47 3.47
C PRO A 26 -15.87 8.70 2.95
N ILE A 27 -15.79 7.40 3.01
CA ILE A 27 -16.92 6.56 2.61
C ILE A 27 -17.09 5.47 3.66
N GLN A 28 -18.24 4.85 3.64
CA GLN A 28 -18.50 3.76 4.56
C GLN A 28 -17.91 2.48 4.02
N VAL A 29 -17.57 1.56 4.90
CA VAL A 29 -16.94 0.32 4.51
C VAL A 29 -17.78 -0.42 3.47
N GLY A 30 -19.08 -0.39 3.60
CA GLY A 30 -19.94 -1.05 2.63
C GLY A 30 -19.91 -0.47 1.24
N GLN A 31 -19.35 0.73 1.10
CA GLN A 31 -19.25 1.35 -0.20
C GLN A 31 -17.94 1.01 -0.90
N LEU A 32 -17.03 0.32 -0.23
CA LEU A 32 -15.81 -0.14 -0.87
C LEU A 32 -16.15 -1.30 -1.82
N PRO A 33 -15.41 -1.44 -2.89
CA PRO A 33 -15.60 -2.60 -3.76
C PRO A 33 -15.44 -3.90 -2.98
N GLU A 34 -16.18 -4.90 -3.34
CA GLU A 34 -16.12 -6.16 -2.64
C GLU A 34 -14.70 -6.73 -2.69
N LYS A 35 -13.98 -6.53 -3.76
CA LYS A 35 -12.61 -7.01 -3.88
C LYS A 35 -11.73 -6.45 -2.80
N VAL A 36 -11.94 -5.19 -2.42
CA VAL A 36 -11.14 -4.54 -1.38
C VAL A 36 -11.46 -5.18 -0.04
N ARG A 37 -12.74 -5.35 0.26
CA ARG A 37 -13.15 -5.95 1.54
C ARG A 37 -12.66 -7.39 1.65
N SER A 38 -12.71 -8.14 0.55
CA SER A 38 -12.25 -9.51 0.54
C SER A 38 -10.75 -9.60 0.72
N PHE A 39 -10.03 -8.67 0.14
CA PHE A 39 -8.58 -8.62 0.27
C PHE A 39 -8.19 -8.46 1.75
N VAL A 40 -8.84 -7.56 2.43
CA VAL A 40 -8.56 -7.32 3.84
C VAL A 40 -8.91 -8.57 4.65
N ALA A 41 -10.04 -9.18 4.38
CA ALA A 41 -10.46 -10.37 5.11
C ALA A 41 -9.48 -11.52 4.89
N THR A 42 -8.92 -11.63 3.70
CA THR A 42 -8.03 -12.72 3.37
C THR A 42 -6.63 -12.53 3.94
N TYR A 43 -6.09 -11.34 3.80
CA TYR A 43 -4.68 -11.11 4.10
C TYR A 43 -4.42 -10.39 5.43
N PHE A 44 -5.43 -9.79 6.00
CA PHE A 44 -5.28 -9.02 7.23
C PHE A 44 -6.29 -9.48 8.27
N GLU A 45 -6.36 -10.80 8.44
CA GLU A 45 -7.24 -11.38 9.40
C GLU A 45 -7.02 -10.80 10.75
N GLY A 46 -8.07 -10.61 11.51
CA GLY A 46 -7.96 -10.07 12.86
C GLY A 46 -7.96 -8.55 12.93
N THR A 47 -8.02 -7.89 11.77
CA THR A 47 -8.12 -6.43 11.77
C THR A 47 -9.49 -6.01 11.27
N THR A 48 -9.85 -4.77 11.54
CA THR A 48 -11.07 -4.18 10.99
C THR A 48 -10.69 -2.91 10.25
N ILE A 49 -11.52 -2.51 9.30
CA ILE A 49 -11.30 -1.27 8.57
C ILE A 49 -11.84 -0.14 9.42
N GLU A 50 -10.96 0.75 9.86
CA GLU A 50 -11.37 1.85 10.71
C GLU A 50 -11.66 3.12 9.93
N PHE A 51 -11.09 3.26 8.78
CA PHE A 51 -11.30 4.46 7.97
C PHE A 51 -11.18 4.08 6.52
N ALA A 52 -12.03 4.64 5.70
CA ALA A 52 -11.96 4.44 4.25
C ALA A 52 -12.30 5.74 3.54
N GLN A 53 -11.61 6.01 2.46
CA GLN A 53 -11.95 7.16 1.64
C GLN A 53 -11.70 6.85 0.18
N ILE A 54 -12.36 7.62 -0.67
CA ILE A 54 -12.16 7.53 -2.09
C ILE A 54 -11.50 8.82 -2.51
N GLU A 55 -10.52 8.75 -3.36
CA GLU A 55 -9.86 9.93 -3.88
C GLU A 55 -10.03 9.95 -5.37
N ASN A 56 -10.54 11.08 -5.91
CA ASN A 56 -10.65 11.27 -7.33
C ASN A 56 -9.74 12.39 -7.69
N ARG A 57 -8.79 12.13 -8.56
CA ARG A 57 -7.87 13.17 -8.98
C ARG A 57 -7.68 13.01 -10.47
N ALA A 58 -8.15 13.97 -11.22
CA ALA A 58 -8.14 13.90 -12.66
C ALA A 58 -8.81 12.60 -13.09
N SER A 59 -8.13 11.74 -13.76
CA SER A 59 -8.74 10.52 -14.19
C SER A 59 -8.36 9.36 -13.28
N LEU A 60 -7.73 9.65 -12.16
CA LEU A 60 -7.29 8.60 -11.27
C LEU A 60 -8.23 8.47 -10.09
N VAL A 61 -8.76 7.30 -9.89
CA VAL A 61 -9.61 7.01 -8.75
C VAL A 61 -8.91 5.97 -7.93
N GLN A 62 -8.81 6.19 -6.62
CA GLN A 62 -8.24 5.20 -5.74
C GLN A 62 -8.96 5.17 -4.41
N TYR A 63 -8.83 4.05 -3.72
CA TYR A 63 -9.41 3.88 -2.41
C TYR A 63 -8.27 3.77 -1.41
N GLU A 64 -8.43 4.41 -0.26
CA GLU A 64 -7.45 4.37 0.80
C GLU A 64 -8.13 3.86 2.06
N ILE A 65 -7.52 2.92 2.76
CA ILE A 65 -8.11 2.42 3.99
C ILE A 65 -7.05 2.34 5.07
N VAL A 66 -7.50 2.48 6.30
CA VAL A 66 -6.66 2.36 7.48
C VAL A 66 -7.28 1.25 8.32
N LEU A 67 -6.46 0.30 8.74
CA LEU A 67 -6.93 -0.83 9.53
C LEU A 67 -6.70 -0.57 11.02
N SER A 68 -7.34 -1.38 11.85
CA SER A 68 -7.28 -1.22 13.30
C SER A 68 -5.88 -1.33 13.87
N ASP A 69 -4.98 -2.01 13.18
CA ASP A 69 -3.59 -2.12 13.63
C ASP A 69 -2.70 -1.00 13.08
N GLY A 70 -3.28 -0.02 12.44
CA GLY A 70 -2.52 1.09 11.85
C GLY A 70 -2.02 0.85 10.45
N SER A 71 -2.26 -0.32 9.88
CA SER A 71 -1.85 -0.58 8.51
C SER A 71 -2.62 0.32 7.56
N GLU A 72 -1.96 0.76 6.50
CA GLU A 72 -2.56 1.63 5.49
C GLU A 72 -2.47 0.94 4.16
N LEU A 73 -3.58 0.89 3.45
CA LEU A 73 -3.63 0.22 2.16
C LEU A 73 -4.26 1.12 1.11
N GLN A 74 -3.74 1.07 -0.08
CA GLN A 74 -4.35 1.76 -1.22
C GLN A 74 -4.70 0.78 -2.30
N PHE A 75 -5.79 1.04 -3.00
CA PHE A 75 -6.29 0.20 -4.08
C PHE A 75 -6.67 1.07 -5.26
N ASN A 76 -6.52 0.56 -6.46
CA ASN A 76 -6.95 1.31 -7.64
C ASN A 76 -8.45 1.17 -7.84
N LYS A 77 -8.96 1.79 -8.89
CA LYS A 77 -10.36 1.78 -9.19
C LYS A 77 -10.91 0.37 -9.38
N GLN A 78 -10.11 -0.56 -9.86
CA GLN A 78 -10.54 -1.92 -10.09
C GLN A 78 -10.49 -2.77 -8.83
N GLY A 79 -10.05 -2.20 -7.72
CA GLY A 79 -9.99 -2.94 -6.46
C GLY A 79 -8.72 -3.72 -6.28
N LYS A 80 -7.68 -3.43 -7.07
CA LYS A 80 -6.39 -4.09 -6.92
C LYS A 80 -5.50 -3.24 -6.05
N TRP A 81 -4.77 -3.87 -5.14
CA TRP A 81 -3.92 -3.10 -4.24
C TRP A 81 -2.76 -2.45 -4.99
N THR A 82 -2.37 -1.28 -4.54
CA THR A 82 -1.26 -0.55 -5.13
C THR A 82 -0.21 -0.21 -4.07
N GLU A 83 -0.60 -0.07 -2.82
CA GLU A 83 0.35 0.27 -1.78
C GLU A 83 -0.09 -0.33 -0.45
N ILE A 84 0.86 -0.86 0.31
CA ILE A 84 0.60 -1.40 1.64
C ILE A 84 1.70 -0.91 2.56
N LYS A 85 1.34 -0.29 3.69
CA LYS A 85 2.28 0.14 4.70
C LYS A 85 1.89 -0.46 6.03
N ARG A 86 2.82 -1.12 6.67
CA ARG A 86 2.57 -1.67 7.99
C ARG A 86 3.49 -1.02 9.01
N LYS A 87 2.99 -0.80 10.20
CA LYS A 87 3.79 -0.12 11.20
C LYS A 87 4.55 -1.06 12.08
N LYS A 88 3.99 -2.18 12.41
CA LYS A 88 4.61 -3.06 13.37
C LYS A 88 4.82 -4.47 12.89
N SER A 89 4.34 -4.79 11.73
CA SER A 89 4.38 -6.17 11.21
C SER A 89 4.85 -6.18 9.80
N ALA A 90 5.19 -7.36 9.33
CA ALA A 90 5.58 -7.52 7.92
C ALA A 90 4.36 -7.47 7.02
N VAL A 91 4.57 -7.01 5.80
CA VAL A 91 3.57 -7.15 4.75
C VAL A 91 3.40 -8.66 4.54
N PRO A 92 2.17 -9.16 4.48
CA PRO A 92 1.98 -10.61 4.33
C PRO A 92 2.72 -11.16 3.11
N SER A 93 3.50 -12.21 3.32
CA SER A 93 4.33 -12.73 2.24
C SER A 93 3.51 -13.25 1.07
N ALA A 94 2.28 -13.67 1.33
CA ALA A 94 1.41 -14.18 0.27
C ALA A 94 1.05 -13.11 -0.76
N ILE A 95 1.22 -11.84 -0.42
CA ILE A 95 0.90 -10.76 -1.33
C ILE A 95 2.09 -10.46 -2.23
N ILE A 96 3.30 -10.76 -1.78
CA ILE A 96 4.53 -10.41 -2.47
C ILE A 96 4.88 -11.49 -3.49
N PRO A 97 5.28 -11.14 -4.71
CA PRO A 97 5.71 -12.16 -5.66
C PRO A 97 6.80 -13.02 -5.04
N SER A 98 6.71 -14.32 -5.24
CA SER A 98 7.61 -15.25 -4.57
C SER A 98 9.08 -15.00 -4.90
N LYS A 99 9.36 -14.54 -6.10
CA LYS A 99 10.73 -14.27 -6.50
C LYS A 99 11.33 -13.14 -5.67
N ILE A 100 10.54 -12.11 -5.39
CA ILE A 100 10.98 -11.00 -4.57
C ILE A 100 11.14 -11.48 -3.12
N GLN A 101 10.15 -12.22 -2.63
CA GLN A 101 10.20 -12.69 -1.24
C GLN A 101 11.43 -13.59 -1.02
N THR A 102 11.75 -14.45 -1.97
CA THR A 102 12.92 -15.31 -1.89
C THR A 102 14.20 -14.47 -1.83
N TYR A 103 14.29 -13.45 -2.68
CA TYR A 103 15.45 -12.60 -2.69
C TYR A 103 15.66 -11.96 -1.32
N ILE A 104 14.58 -11.42 -0.75
CA ILE A 104 14.65 -10.77 0.55
C ILE A 104 15.07 -11.77 1.63
N ASN A 105 14.48 -12.96 1.62
CA ASN A 105 14.77 -13.94 2.65
C ASN A 105 16.23 -14.40 2.63
N VAL A 106 16.81 -14.46 1.44
CA VAL A 106 18.18 -14.88 1.30
C VAL A 106 19.17 -13.76 1.57
N THR A 107 18.86 -12.57 1.07
CA THR A 107 19.79 -11.46 1.12
C THR A 107 19.73 -10.70 2.44
N TYR A 108 18.53 -10.56 2.99
CA TYR A 108 18.33 -9.82 4.23
C TYR A 108 17.55 -10.68 5.22
N PRO A 109 18.14 -11.77 5.70
CA PRO A 109 17.38 -12.75 6.49
C PRO A 109 16.81 -12.21 7.80
N ASN A 110 17.34 -11.11 8.29
CA ASN A 110 16.84 -10.56 9.53
C ASN A 110 15.91 -9.37 9.34
N ALA A 111 15.53 -9.12 8.10
CA ALA A 111 14.65 -7.99 7.81
C ALA A 111 13.33 -8.49 7.25
N PHE A 112 12.31 -7.65 7.34
CA PHE A 112 11.03 -7.98 6.72
C PHE A 112 10.55 -6.77 5.91
N ILE A 113 9.60 -6.99 5.05
CA ILE A 113 9.07 -5.93 4.21
C ILE A 113 8.05 -5.13 5.02
N LYS A 114 8.30 -3.84 5.19
CA LYS A 114 7.42 -2.96 5.90
C LYS A 114 6.45 -2.26 4.99
N GLU A 115 6.88 -1.90 3.82
CA GLU A 115 6.04 -1.19 2.86
C GLU A 115 6.29 -1.73 1.48
N VAL A 116 5.26 -1.76 0.68
CA VAL A 116 5.39 -2.15 -0.72
C VAL A 116 4.44 -1.33 -1.57
N GLU A 117 4.92 -0.88 -2.70
CA GLU A 117 4.12 -0.13 -3.63
C GLU A 117 4.41 -0.68 -5.02
N HIS A 118 3.42 -0.81 -5.86
CA HIS A 118 3.68 -1.32 -7.21
C HIS A 118 2.69 -0.75 -8.22
N ASP A 119 3.14 -0.75 -9.46
CA ASP A 119 2.28 -0.47 -10.58
C ASP A 119 2.68 -1.44 -11.69
N ASP A 120 2.35 -1.15 -12.94
CA ASP A 120 2.64 -2.06 -14.03
C ASP A 120 4.12 -2.18 -14.32
N ARG A 121 4.94 -1.29 -13.81
CA ARG A 121 6.34 -1.25 -14.17
C ARG A 121 7.29 -1.61 -13.06
N LEU A 122 6.96 -1.28 -11.83
CA LEU A 122 7.90 -1.40 -10.73
C LEU A 122 7.25 -1.94 -9.47
N TYR A 123 8.08 -2.57 -8.64
CA TYR A 123 7.76 -2.83 -7.25
C TYR A 123 8.81 -2.09 -6.43
N GLU A 124 8.36 -1.27 -5.49
CA GLU A 124 9.26 -0.61 -4.57
C GLU A 124 8.97 -1.11 -3.16
N LEU A 125 10.00 -1.52 -2.45
CA LEU A 125 9.81 -2.06 -1.12
C LEU A 125 10.69 -1.33 -0.12
N ILE A 126 10.19 -1.16 1.09
CA ILE A 126 11.00 -0.63 2.19
C ILE A 126 11.07 -1.73 3.22
N LEU A 127 12.27 -2.08 3.62
CA LEU A 127 12.50 -3.14 4.58
C LEU A 127 12.63 -2.58 5.99
N SER A 128 12.49 -3.44 6.97
CA SER A 128 12.57 -3.04 8.38
C SER A 128 13.92 -2.48 8.76
N ASN A 129 14.97 -2.80 7.99
CA ASN A 129 16.31 -2.28 8.23
C ASN A 129 16.57 -0.94 7.51
N GLY A 130 15.56 -0.39 6.84
CA GLY A 130 15.69 0.91 6.17
C GLY A 130 16.06 0.87 4.70
N PHE A 131 16.44 -0.30 4.17
CA PHE A 131 16.76 -0.35 2.76
C PHE A 131 15.50 -0.23 1.90
N LYS A 132 15.66 0.44 0.77
CA LYS A 132 14.61 0.54 -0.20
C LYS A 132 15.08 -0.20 -1.44
N LEU A 133 14.29 -1.12 -1.92
CA LEU A 133 14.63 -1.93 -3.07
C LEU A 133 13.64 -1.72 -4.19
N THR A 134 14.11 -1.63 -5.41
CA THR A 134 13.23 -1.46 -6.57
C THR A 134 13.45 -2.62 -7.52
N PHE A 135 12.35 -3.24 -7.92
CA PHE A 135 12.38 -4.34 -8.89
C PHE A 135 11.57 -3.94 -10.12
N ASN A 136 12.00 -4.37 -11.28
CA ASN A 136 11.26 -4.03 -12.52
C ASN A 136 10.11 -5.03 -12.74
N SER A 137 9.41 -4.91 -13.85
CA SER A 137 8.26 -5.76 -14.13
C SER A 137 8.63 -7.23 -14.31
N SER A 138 9.89 -7.52 -14.58
CA SER A 138 10.35 -8.90 -14.69
C SER A 138 10.83 -9.41 -13.33
N LEU A 139 10.60 -8.65 -12.28
CA LEU A 139 10.96 -8.97 -10.91
C LEU A 139 12.47 -9.05 -10.72
N LYS A 140 13.21 -8.20 -11.47
CA LYS A 140 14.63 -8.14 -11.35
C LYS A 140 14.98 -6.92 -10.57
N LEU A 141 15.92 -7.05 -9.63
CA LEU A 141 16.34 -5.91 -8.82
C LEU A 141 17.08 -4.92 -9.68
N ILE A 142 16.66 -3.66 -9.64
CA ILE A 142 17.29 -2.61 -10.43
C ILE A 142 17.86 -1.49 -9.58
N ASP A 143 17.51 -1.40 -8.32
CA ASP A 143 18.06 -0.33 -7.48
C ASP A 143 17.99 -0.69 -6.00
N ILE A 144 18.99 -0.27 -5.23
CA ILE A 144 19.03 -0.41 -3.79
C ILE A 144 19.44 0.93 -3.22
N ASP A 145 18.69 1.42 -2.26
CA ASP A 145 18.96 2.69 -1.64
C ASP A 145 18.81 2.54 -0.12
N LYS A 146 19.36 3.48 0.67
CA LYS A 146 19.22 3.39 2.10
C LYS A 146 18.92 4.74 2.75
#